data_10a2807282ae03629c8841a3d2d5a310
#
_entry.id   10a2807282ae03629c8841a3d2d5a310
#
_cell.length_a   1.000
_cell.length_b   1.000
_cell.length_c   1.000
_cell.angle_alpha   90.00
_cell.angle_beta   90.00
_cell.angle_gamma   90.00
#
_symmetry.space_group_name_H-M   'P 1'
#
loop_
_entity.id
_entity.type
_entity.pdbx_description
1 polymer ?
#
loop_
_entity_poly.entity_id
_entity_poly.type
_entity_poly.pdbx_seq_one_letter_code
_entity_poly.pdbx_strand_id
1 'polypeptide(L)'
;MPFVTVTLLEGKDKKYIKAVTDGINSAVIETMEFPNDDRYQVVHQVSQDCLQYQNRTEDRVMMHLVMRSGRSNKSKQAFYKKVVENLSKNPGIKPENIFITITENHDIDFSFKDGIAQFVV
;
A
#
# COMPACT_ATOMS: atom_id res chain seq x y z
N MET A 1 -1.89 -2.96 -12.32
CA MET A 1 -2.47 -3.16 -10.98
C MET A 1 -1.35 -3.42 -10.02
N PRO A 2 -1.18 -2.54 -9.05
CA PRO A 2 -1.35 -3.03 -7.69
C PRO A 2 -2.67 -2.55 -7.09
N PHE A 3 -3.30 -3.42 -6.31
CA PHE A 3 -4.45 -3.08 -5.49
C PHE A 3 -4.01 -3.00 -4.04
N VAL A 4 -4.15 -1.83 -3.43
CA VAL A 4 -3.66 -1.56 -2.09
C VAL A 4 -4.82 -1.28 -1.14
N THR A 5 -4.89 -2.06 -0.09
CA THR A 5 -5.79 -1.79 1.05
C THR A 5 -4.96 -1.24 2.19
N VAL A 6 -5.34 -0.07 2.68
CA VAL A 6 -4.61 0.65 3.73
C VAL A 6 -5.54 0.82 4.93
N THR A 7 -5.11 0.38 6.09
CA THR A 7 -5.87 0.56 7.34
C THR A 7 -5.13 1.53 8.24
N LEU A 8 -5.82 2.59 8.64
CA LEU A 8 -5.33 3.67 9.49
C LEU A 8 -6.23 3.82 10.71
N LEU A 9 -5.71 4.48 11.74
CA LEU A 9 -6.55 4.92 12.86
C LEU A 9 -7.50 6.03 12.40
N GLU A 10 -8.70 6.03 12.97
CA GLU A 10 -9.71 7.05 12.67
C GLU A 10 -9.30 8.45 13.10
N GLY A 11 -10.01 9.45 12.59
CA GLY A 11 -9.78 10.84 12.93
C GLY A 11 -8.75 11.54 12.06
N LYS A 12 -8.32 10.92 10.97
CA LYS A 12 -7.36 11.52 10.05
C LYS A 12 -8.08 12.39 9.01
N ASP A 13 -7.52 13.57 8.75
CA ASP A 13 -8.06 14.48 7.75
C ASP A 13 -7.64 14.08 6.33
N LYS A 14 -8.18 14.77 5.34
CA LYS A 14 -7.89 14.50 3.93
C LYS A 14 -6.42 14.64 3.59
N LYS A 15 -5.73 15.58 4.23
CA LYS A 15 -4.31 15.86 4.00
C LYS A 15 -3.45 14.67 4.45
N TYR A 16 -3.77 14.11 5.62
CA TYR A 16 -3.08 12.95 6.16
C TYR A 16 -3.29 11.74 5.25
N ILE A 17 -4.53 11.47 4.87
CA ILE A 17 -4.89 10.36 4.00
C ILE A 17 -4.17 10.48 2.65
N LYS A 18 -4.17 11.68 2.06
CA LYS A 18 -3.49 11.95 0.79
C LYS A 18 -1.98 11.71 0.90
N ALA A 19 -1.36 12.15 1.98
CA ALA A 19 0.07 11.94 2.20
C ALA A 19 0.41 10.44 2.23
N VAL A 20 -0.39 9.64 2.94
CA VAL A 20 -0.19 8.18 3.02
C VAL A 20 -0.38 7.54 1.64
N THR A 21 -1.47 7.82 0.97
CA THR A 21 -1.79 7.18 -0.31
C THR A 21 -0.83 7.61 -1.42
N ASP A 22 -0.45 8.87 -1.47
CA ASP A 22 0.54 9.37 -2.43
C ASP A 22 1.93 8.79 -2.14
N GLY A 23 2.31 8.69 -0.87
CA GLY A 23 3.60 8.12 -0.48
C GLY A 23 3.73 6.65 -0.88
N ILE A 24 2.66 5.88 -0.74
CA ILE A 24 2.62 4.49 -1.18
C ILE A 24 2.72 4.42 -2.71
N ASN A 25 1.93 5.22 -3.42
CA ASN A 25 1.91 5.19 -4.88
C ASN A 25 3.27 5.61 -5.48
N SER A 26 3.91 6.63 -4.92
CA SER A 26 5.25 7.04 -5.35
C SER A 26 6.26 5.91 -5.20
N ALA A 27 6.19 5.18 -4.09
CA ALA A 27 7.07 4.04 -3.86
C ALA A 27 6.82 2.91 -4.86
N VAL A 28 5.56 2.63 -5.19
CA VAL A 28 5.18 1.63 -6.19
C VAL A 28 5.80 1.96 -7.55
N ILE A 29 5.65 3.21 -7.98
CA ILE A 29 6.17 3.68 -9.27
C ILE A 29 7.69 3.60 -9.31
N GLU A 30 8.35 4.13 -8.29
CA GLU A 30 9.81 4.23 -8.27
C GLU A 30 10.53 2.89 -8.18
N THR A 31 9.95 1.93 -7.46
CA THR A 31 10.65 0.68 -7.13
C THR A 31 10.18 -0.53 -7.91
N MET A 32 8.94 -0.52 -8.39
CA MET A 32 8.34 -1.69 -9.04
C MET A 32 7.89 -1.42 -10.48
N GLU A 33 8.18 -0.25 -10.99
CA GLU A 33 7.97 0.13 -12.41
C GLU A 33 6.53 0.03 -12.89
N PHE A 34 5.57 0.36 -12.02
CA PHE A 34 4.18 0.48 -12.44
C PHE A 34 3.94 1.85 -13.10
N PRO A 35 3.01 1.93 -14.07
CA PRO A 35 2.62 3.22 -14.65
C PRO A 35 2.00 4.17 -13.62
N ASN A 36 2.14 5.47 -13.84
CA ASN A 36 1.64 6.51 -12.93
C ASN A 36 0.13 6.44 -12.69
N ASP A 37 -0.63 6.02 -13.68
CA ASP A 37 -2.08 5.97 -13.64
C ASP A 37 -2.64 4.60 -13.22
N ASP A 38 -1.76 3.65 -12.92
CA ASP A 38 -2.16 2.30 -12.51
C ASP A 38 -2.30 2.24 -10.98
N ARG A 39 -3.26 3.00 -10.46
CA ARG A 39 -3.41 3.24 -9.03
C ARG A 39 -4.79 2.79 -8.55
N TYR A 40 -4.80 1.79 -7.67
CA TYR A 40 -6.00 1.24 -7.05
C TYR A 40 -5.80 1.17 -5.55
N GLN A 41 -6.43 2.07 -4.81
CA GLN A 41 -6.22 2.18 -3.36
C GLN A 41 -7.54 2.35 -2.64
N VAL A 42 -7.72 1.64 -1.54
CA VAL A 42 -8.83 1.79 -0.62
C VAL A 42 -8.25 2.06 0.76
N VAL A 43 -8.76 3.07 1.45
CA VAL A 43 -8.35 3.42 2.81
C VAL A 43 -9.51 3.13 3.77
N HIS A 44 -9.22 2.35 4.80
CA HIS A 44 -10.12 2.12 5.91
C HIS A 44 -9.59 2.84 7.14
N GLN A 45 -10.43 3.60 7.81
CA GLN A 45 -10.12 4.20 9.10
C GLN A 45 -10.90 3.47 10.18
N VAL A 46 -10.20 3.03 11.23
CA VAL A 46 -10.78 2.21 12.28
C VAL A 46 -10.38 2.76 13.66
N SER A 47 -11.12 2.37 14.69
CA SER A 47 -10.81 2.77 16.07
C SER A 47 -9.52 2.09 16.56
N GLN A 48 -8.96 2.60 17.66
CA GLN A 48 -7.77 2.05 18.30
C GLN A 48 -7.90 0.53 18.53
N ASP A 49 -9.06 0.08 18.97
CA ASP A 49 -9.30 -1.34 19.27
C ASP A 49 -9.36 -2.20 18.01
N CYS A 50 -9.62 -1.62 16.86
CA CYS A 50 -9.80 -2.35 15.61
C CYS A 50 -8.53 -2.47 14.79
N LEU A 51 -7.44 -1.82 15.19
CA LEU A 51 -6.15 -1.93 14.53
C LEU A 51 -5.10 -2.32 15.56
N GLN A 52 -4.85 -3.61 15.65
CA GLN A 52 -3.87 -4.13 16.59
C GLN A 52 -2.57 -4.44 15.85
N TYR A 53 -1.51 -3.78 16.27
CA TYR A 53 -0.17 -3.98 15.76
C TYR A 53 0.73 -4.22 16.98
N GLN A 54 0.69 -5.46 17.50
CA GLN A 54 1.33 -5.82 18.75
C GLN A 54 0.84 -4.88 19.88
N ASN A 55 1.73 -4.30 20.68
CA ASN A 55 1.37 -3.41 21.77
C ASN A 55 1.50 -1.92 21.45
N ARG A 56 1.53 -1.57 20.17
CA ARG A 56 1.69 -0.18 19.74
C ARG A 56 0.46 0.64 20.09
N THR A 57 0.69 1.88 20.50
CA THR A 57 -0.37 2.84 20.89
C THR A 57 -0.35 4.12 20.06
N GLU A 58 0.71 4.35 19.30
CA GLU A 58 0.87 5.53 18.44
C GLU A 58 0.23 5.33 17.07
N ASP A 59 0.26 6.35 16.24
CA ASP A 59 -0.16 6.25 14.84
C ASP A 59 0.58 5.12 14.15
N ARG A 60 -0.17 4.31 13.45
CA ARG A 60 0.32 3.10 12.78
C ARG A 60 -0.51 2.80 11.56
N VAL A 61 0.08 2.07 10.64
CA VAL A 61 -0.57 1.69 9.40
C VAL A 61 -0.28 0.24 9.09
N MET A 62 -1.29 -0.46 8.61
CA MET A 62 -1.14 -1.79 8.05
C MET A 62 -1.66 -1.76 6.62
N MET A 63 -0.84 -2.20 5.67
CA MET A 63 -1.22 -2.21 4.28
C MET A 63 -0.97 -3.56 3.64
N HIS A 64 -1.85 -3.90 2.73
CA HIS A 64 -1.77 -5.13 1.95
C HIS A 64 -1.86 -4.78 0.47
N LEU A 65 -0.86 -5.22 -0.28
CA LEU A 65 -0.84 -5.08 -1.73
C LEU A 65 -1.12 -6.44 -2.36
N VAL A 66 -2.07 -6.47 -3.28
CA VAL A 66 -2.25 -7.60 -4.19
C VAL A 66 -1.80 -7.13 -5.56
N MET A 67 -0.84 -7.81 -6.15
CA MET A 67 -0.29 -7.39 -7.42
C MET A 67 0.07 -8.57 -8.30
N ARG A 68 0.19 -8.29 -9.60
CA ARG A 68 0.65 -9.26 -10.58
C ARG A 68 2.05 -9.74 -10.22
N SER A 69 2.28 -11.04 -10.33
CA SER A 69 3.59 -11.65 -10.09
C SER A 69 4.63 -11.16 -11.11
N GLY A 70 5.91 -11.28 -10.76
CA GLY A 70 7.01 -11.00 -11.67
C GLY A 70 8.01 -9.95 -11.18
N ARG A 71 7.73 -9.25 -10.08
CA ARG A 71 8.71 -8.32 -9.50
C ARG A 71 9.75 -9.10 -8.69
N SER A 72 11.00 -8.62 -8.75
CA SER A 72 12.12 -9.28 -8.05
C SER A 72 12.08 -9.03 -6.55
N ASN A 73 12.79 -9.87 -5.81
CA ASN A 73 12.99 -9.64 -4.38
C ASN A 73 13.62 -8.28 -4.11
N LYS A 74 14.58 -7.88 -4.95
CA LYS A 74 15.26 -6.59 -4.81
C LYS A 74 14.29 -5.41 -4.95
N SER A 75 13.39 -5.47 -5.93
CA SER A 75 12.35 -4.43 -6.11
C SER A 75 11.42 -4.36 -4.92
N LYS A 76 10.99 -5.49 -4.38
CA LYS A 76 10.12 -5.55 -3.20
C LYS A 76 10.81 -4.98 -1.97
N GLN A 77 12.08 -5.33 -1.74
CA GLN A 77 12.86 -4.78 -0.64
C GLN A 77 13.02 -3.26 -0.76
N ALA A 78 13.29 -2.77 -1.97
CA ALA A 78 13.36 -1.33 -2.23
C ALA A 78 12.02 -0.64 -1.98
N PHE A 79 10.92 -1.30 -2.34
CA PHE A 79 9.57 -0.80 -2.10
C PHE A 79 9.30 -0.60 -0.60
N TYR A 80 9.60 -1.61 0.22
CA TYR A 80 9.39 -1.50 1.68
C TYR A 80 10.17 -0.32 2.26
N LYS A 81 11.43 -0.17 1.88
CA LYS A 81 12.27 0.95 2.32
C LYS A 81 11.70 2.29 1.89
N LYS A 82 11.26 2.38 0.64
CA LYS A 82 10.75 3.65 0.10
C LYS A 82 9.44 4.06 0.73
N VAL A 83 8.54 3.12 1.00
CA VAL A 83 7.29 3.40 1.72
C VAL A 83 7.60 3.97 3.10
N VAL A 84 8.47 3.33 3.84
CA VAL A 84 8.85 3.78 5.19
C VAL A 84 9.48 5.17 5.13
N GLU A 85 10.38 5.41 4.19
CA GLU A 85 11.00 6.71 3.99
C GLU A 85 9.95 7.79 3.71
N ASN A 86 9.03 7.53 2.78
CA ASN A 86 7.99 8.48 2.40
C ASN A 86 7.03 8.80 3.55
N LEU A 87 6.52 7.77 4.22
CA LEU A 87 5.52 7.94 5.28
C LEU A 87 6.12 8.51 6.57
N SER A 88 7.41 8.29 6.81
CA SER A 88 8.10 8.90 7.95
C SER A 88 8.28 10.39 7.77
N LYS A 89 8.47 10.84 6.54
CA LYS A 89 8.55 12.28 6.21
C LYS A 89 7.19 12.94 6.23
N ASN A 90 6.17 12.29 5.66
CA ASN A 90 4.83 12.83 5.55
C ASN A 90 3.82 11.68 5.45
N PRO A 91 2.91 11.54 6.39
CA PRO A 91 2.52 12.46 7.47
C PRO A 91 3.35 12.36 8.75
N GLY A 92 4.37 11.50 8.82
CA GLY A 92 5.21 11.36 9.99
C GLY A 92 4.90 10.12 10.82
N ILE A 93 4.63 8.98 10.16
CA ILE A 93 4.44 7.70 10.85
C ILE A 93 5.82 7.11 11.13
N LYS A 94 6.06 6.70 12.37
CA LYS A 94 7.35 6.11 12.74
C LYS A 94 7.63 4.82 11.96
N PRO A 95 8.88 4.57 11.55
CA PRO A 95 9.23 3.36 10.78
C PRO A 95 8.77 2.06 11.39
N GLU A 96 8.84 1.93 12.70
CA GLU A 96 8.43 0.72 13.42
C GLU A 96 6.91 0.51 13.42
N ASN A 97 6.13 1.50 13.00
CA ASN A 97 4.67 1.48 13.00
C ASN A 97 4.08 1.29 11.60
N ILE A 98 4.87 0.82 10.66
CA ILE A 98 4.45 0.60 9.26
C ILE A 98 4.58 -0.88 8.93
N PHE A 99 3.44 -1.53 8.74
CA PHE A 99 3.37 -2.94 8.35
C PHE A 99 2.97 -3.05 6.89
N ILE A 100 3.73 -3.81 6.11
CA ILE A 100 3.50 -3.99 4.67
C ILE A 100 3.53 -5.47 4.35
N THR A 101 2.51 -5.94 3.61
CA THR A 101 2.51 -7.30 3.09
C THR A 101 2.09 -7.30 1.63
N ILE A 102 2.64 -8.20 0.85
CA ILE A 102 2.36 -8.36 -0.58
C ILE A 102 1.87 -9.76 -0.83
N THR A 103 0.78 -9.87 -1.57
CA THR A 103 0.31 -11.14 -2.15
C THR A 103 0.39 -11.00 -3.67
N GLU A 104 1.05 -11.94 -4.32
CA GLU A 104 1.13 -11.96 -5.77
C GLU A 104 -0.01 -12.79 -6.33
N ASN A 105 -0.54 -12.39 -7.50
CA ASN A 105 -1.53 -13.17 -8.23
C ASN A 105 -1.05 -13.43 -9.67
N HIS A 106 -1.69 -14.40 -10.31
CA HIS A 106 -1.46 -14.73 -11.71
C HIS A 106 -2.39 -13.93 -12.60
N ASP A 107 -2.10 -13.90 -13.90
CA ASP A 107 -2.85 -13.10 -14.86
C ASP A 107 -4.35 -13.44 -14.93
N ILE A 108 -4.71 -14.68 -14.61
CA ILE A 108 -6.11 -15.12 -14.61
C ILE A 108 -6.86 -14.69 -13.33
N ASP A 109 -6.15 -14.25 -12.30
CA ASP A 109 -6.71 -14.06 -10.97
C ASP A 109 -7.29 -12.66 -10.75
N PHE A 110 -7.28 -11.79 -11.75
CA PHE A 110 -7.81 -10.45 -11.58
C PHE A 110 -8.41 -9.87 -12.85
N SER A 111 -9.40 -9.03 -12.66
CA SER A 111 -9.96 -8.13 -13.67
C SER A 111 -10.06 -6.75 -13.05
N PHE A 112 -9.49 -5.74 -13.68
CA PHE A 112 -9.57 -4.39 -13.16
C PHE A 112 -10.63 -3.54 -13.87
N LYS A 113 -11.33 -4.10 -14.85
CA LYS A 113 -12.53 -3.48 -15.45
C LYS A 113 -13.23 -4.44 -16.40
N ASP A 114 -14.51 -4.16 -16.66
CA ASP A 114 -15.35 -4.85 -17.66
C ASP A 114 -15.50 -6.35 -17.47
N GLY A 115 -15.05 -6.89 -16.34
CA GLY A 115 -15.16 -8.33 -16.07
C GLY A 115 -14.27 -9.21 -16.94
N ILE A 116 -13.23 -8.66 -17.53
CA ILE A 116 -12.29 -9.35 -18.41
C ILE A 116 -10.95 -9.46 -17.69
N ALA A 117 -10.32 -10.63 -17.78
CA ALA A 117 -8.94 -10.79 -17.31
C ALA A 117 -8.02 -10.16 -18.36
N GLN A 118 -7.66 -8.90 -18.16
CA GLN A 118 -6.98 -8.08 -19.17
C GLN A 118 -5.63 -8.63 -19.65
N PHE A 119 -4.93 -9.36 -18.79
CA PHE A 119 -3.60 -9.90 -19.12
C PHE A 119 -3.64 -11.33 -19.67
N VAL A 120 -4.82 -11.94 -19.75
CA VAL A 120 -4.98 -13.25 -20.39
C VAL A 120 -5.38 -13.03 -21.85
N VAL A 121 -4.59 -13.56 -22.74
CA VAL A 121 -4.79 -13.39 -24.19
C VAL A 121 -5.55 -14.57 -24.76
#